data_4b735f726195825733c65d8835176fcf
#
_entry.id   4b735f726195825733c65d8835176fcf
#
_cell.length_a   1.000
_cell.length_b   1.000
_cell.length_c   1.000
_cell.angle_alpha   90.00
_cell.angle_beta   90.00
_cell.angle_gamma   90.00
#
_symmetry.space_group_name_H-M   'P 1'
#
loop_
_entity.id
_entity.type
_entity.pdbx_description
1 polymer ?
#
loop_
_entity_poly.entity_id
_entity_poly.type
_entity_poly.pdbx_seq_one_letter_code
_entity_poly.pdbx_strand_id
1 'polypeptide(L)'
;FTGFHLAYDRPTLDKRMGFGFLLSNEQAGAGALSRMQLMAQAAHNLRLNRRMNLRMGMQLGFGARSIDMGGLVFMDQILRDNAATSIEQGIGGGTQYVDMGAGFLLLSRRVWFGASANHLTSPNISLNPDFPEQLAMLMSAHGGARIQLVRGPRGRFRRDLIVSWKYMQQGQRNQLDVGAYYDLSMFTLGVWYRGVPVQKAVNGSLDVDALSFVFGFGN
;
A
#
# COMPACT_ATOMS: atom_id res chain seq x y z
N PHE A 1 10.57 -13.22 8.53
CA PHE A 1 10.05 -11.85 8.47
C PHE A 1 9.41 -11.50 9.81
N THR A 2 9.83 -10.41 10.41
CA THR A 2 9.27 -9.89 11.66
C THR A 2 9.04 -8.39 11.48
N GLY A 3 7.91 -7.88 11.97
CA GLY A 3 7.64 -6.46 11.86
C GLY A 3 6.57 -5.98 12.84
N PHE A 4 6.60 -4.71 13.15
CA PHE A 4 5.53 -4.06 13.88
C PHE A 4 5.12 -2.74 13.21
N HIS A 5 3.86 -2.40 13.36
CA HIS A 5 3.29 -1.15 12.89
C HIS A 5 2.50 -0.50 14.02
N LEU A 6 2.76 0.76 14.26
CA LEU A 6 2.01 1.58 15.20
C LEU A 6 1.44 2.77 14.42
N ALA A 7 0.13 2.91 14.42
CA ALA A 7 -0.55 4.01 13.76
C ALA A 7 -1.47 4.73 14.76
N TYR A 8 -1.48 6.05 14.68
CA TYR A 8 -2.42 6.87 15.40
C TYR A 8 -2.95 7.95 14.48
N ASP A 9 -4.26 8.11 14.45
CA ASP A 9 -4.91 9.18 13.70
C ASP A 9 -6.03 9.81 14.51
N ARG A 10 -6.21 11.10 14.33
CA ARG A 10 -7.24 11.88 15.02
C ARG A 10 -7.80 12.98 14.13
N PRO A 11 -9.13 13.10 14.02
CA PRO A 11 -9.75 14.26 13.42
C PRO A 11 -9.70 15.47 14.37
N THR A 12 -9.70 16.66 13.81
CA THR A 12 -9.94 17.91 14.57
C THR A 12 -11.38 17.98 15.08
N LEU A 13 -11.65 18.84 16.07
CA LEU A 13 -12.96 19.00 16.67
C LEU A 13 -14.04 19.38 15.63
N ASP A 14 -13.70 20.19 14.66
CA ASP A 14 -14.58 20.60 13.55
C ASP A 14 -14.71 19.53 12.44
N LYS A 15 -13.96 18.41 12.55
CA LYS A 15 -13.91 17.31 11.58
C LYS A 15 -13.52 17.72 10.15
N ARG A 16 -12.92 18.90 9.99
CA ARG A 16 -12.44 19.37 8.69
C ARG A 16 -11.04 18.91 8.37
N MET A 17 -10.22 18.74 9.39
CA MET A 17 -8.86 18.26 9.28
C MET A 17 -8.67 16.96 10.05
N GLY A 18 -7.68 16.20 9.68
CA GLY A 18 -7.19 15.05 10.41
C GLY A 18 -5.67 15.03 10.37
N PHE A 19 -5.08 14.55 11.45
CA PHE A 19 -3.64 14.36 11.59
C PHE A 19 -3.39 12.93 12.06
N GLY A 20 -2.32 12.36 11.57
CA GLY A 20 -1.91 11.03 11.98
C GLY A 20 -0.40 10.87 11.91
N PHE A 21 0.08 9.82 12.53
CA PHE A 21 1.43 9.34 12.35
C PHE A 21 1.45 7.82 12.27
N LEU A 22 2.44 7.32 11.57
CA LEU A 22 2.71 5.91 11.41
C LEU A 22 4.18 5.67 11.74
N LEU A 23 4.44 4.72 12.62
CA LEU A 23 5.76 4.15 12.86
C LEU A 23 5.72 2.69 12.43
N SER A 24 6.63 2.29 11.57
CA SER A 24 6.81 0.89 11.18
C SER A 24 8.25 0.48 11.27
N ASN A 25 8.48 -0.76 11.64
CA ASN A 25 9.77 -1.42 11.56
C ASN A 25 9.57 -2.83 11.04
N GLU A 26 10.32 -3.17 10.02
CA GLU A 26 10.25 -4.48 9.34
C GLU A 26 11.65 -5.05 9.25
N GLN A 27 11.80 -6.33 9.57
CA GLN A 27 13.04 -7.09 9.41
C GLN A 27 12.81 -8.32 8.56
N ALA A 28 13.66 -8.54 7.59
CA ALA A 28 13.55 -9.65 6.66
C ALA A 28 14.88 -10.37 6.45
N GLY A 29 14.82 -11.70 6.39
CA GLY A 29 15.95 -12.56 6.09
C GLY A 29 16.94 -12.75 7.25
N ALA A 30 17.91 -13.63 7.04
CA ALA A 30 18.95 -13.97 8.02
C ALA A 30 19.93 -12.79 8.25
N GLY A 31 20.15 -11.95 7.23
CA GLY A 31 20.95 -10.73 7.32
C GLY A 31 20.22 -9.56 7.94
N ALA A 32 19.05 -9.81 8.55
CA ALA A 32 18.27 -8.79 9.24
C ALA A 32 18.17 -7.47 8.46
N LEU A 33 17.80 -7.55 7.15
CA LEU A 33 17.47 -6.36 6.38
C LEU A 33 16.38 -5.62 7.14
N SER A 34 16.73 -4.49 7.75
CA SER A 34 15.83 -3.67 8.54
C SER A 34 15.37 -2.46 7.75
N ARG A 35 14.08 -2.18 7.85
CA ARG A 35 13.45 -0.98 7.29
C ARG A 35 12.60 -0.32 8.38
N MET A 36 13.02 0.84 8.81
CA MET A 36 12.27 1.68 9.74
C MET A 36 11.66 2.85 8.99
N GLN A 37 10.40 3.18 9.27
CA GLN A 37 9.72 4.35 8.70
C GLN A 37 8.92 5.08 9.78
N LEU A 38 9.03 6.39 9.77
CA LEU A 38 8.22 7.30 10.56
C LEU A 38 7.53 8.27 9.60
N MET A 39 6.21 8.31 9.63
CA MET A 39 5.41 9.16 8.74
C MET A 39 4.46 10.03 9.53
N ALA A 40 4.42 11.31 9.22
CA ALA A 40 3.38 12.24 9.64
C ALA A 40 2.41 12.46 8.47
N GLN A 41 1.13 12.53 8.78
CA GLN A 41 0.05 12.65 7.80
C GLN A 41 -0.88 13.78 8.17
N ALA A 42 -1.35 14.52 7.17
CA ALA A 42 -2.38 15.53 7.32
C ALA A 42 -3.43 15.38 6.21
N ALA A 43 -4.68 15.52 6.57
CA ALA A 43 -5.78 15.45 5.63
C ALA A 43 -6.76 16.61 5.85
N HIS A 44 -7.31 17.11 4.77
CA HIS A 44 -8.35 18.13 4.77
C HIS A 44 -9.61 17.62 4.08
N ASN A 45 -10.77 17.83 4.70
CA ASN A 45 -12.06 17.43 4.18
C ASN A 45 -12.84 18.68 3.73
N LEU A 46 -12.96 18.85 2.44
CA LEU A 46 -13.68 19.95 1.81
C LEU A 46 -15.05 19.46 1.35
N ARG A 47 -16.11 20.08 1.86
CA ARG A 47 -17.47 19.80 1.42
C ARG A 47 -17.77 20.62 0.16
N LEU A 48 -17.78 19.96 -0.99
CA LEU A 48 -18.07 20.61 -2.28
C LEU A 48 -19.56 20.98 -2.40
N ASN A 49 -20.43 20.07 -1.96
CA ASN A 49 -21.86 20.27 -1.93
C ASN A 49 -22.54 19.31 -0.93
N ARG A 50 -23.89 19.29 -0.87
CA ARG A 50 -24.65 18.43 0.06
C ARG A 50 -24.46 16.90 -0.19
N ARG A 51 -23.89 16.51 -1.32
CA ARG A 51 -23.76 15.10 -1.72
C ARG A 51 -22.31 14.67 -1.96
N MET A 52 -21.38 15.61 -2.08
CA MET A 52 -19.99 15.34 -2.47
C MET A 52 -19.02 15.99 -1.49
N ASN A 53 -18.03 15.22 -1.08
CA ASN A 53 -16.89 15.65 -0.27
C ASN A 53 -15.60 15.33 -1.00
N LEU A 54 -14.66 16.25 -0.98
CA LEU A 54 -13.30 16.06 -1.44
C LEU A 54 -12.40 16.00 -0.21
N ARG A 55 -11.67 14.89 -0.06
CA ARG A 55 -10.62 14.75 0.94
C ARG A 55 -9.29 14.83 0.25
N MET A 56 -8.42 15.70 0.70
CA MET A 56 -7.05 15.82 0.22
C MET A 56 -6.14 15.47 1.39
N GLY A 57 -5.05 14.76 1.11
CA GLY A 57 -4.10 14.35 2.10
C GLY A 57 -2.68 14.46 1.59
N MET A 58 -1.76 14.70 2.52
CA MET A 58 -0.34 14.65 2.29
C MET A 58 0.34 13.90 3.43
N GLN A 59 1.48 13.31 3.10
CA GLN A 59 2.34 12.66 4.07
C GLN A 59 3.78 13.10 3.87
N LEU A 60 4.49 13.20 4.97
CA LEU A 60 5.93 13.41 5.03
C LEU A 60 6.51 12.34 5.94
N GLY A 61 7.52 11.66 5.46
CA GLY A 61 8.13 10.54 6.16
C GLY A 61 9.65 10.61 6.19
N PHE A 62 10.20 9.97 7.19
CA PHE A 62 11.61 9.66 7.31
C PHE A 62 11.76 8.14 7.30
N GLY A 63 12.62 7.61 6.43
CA GLY A 63 12.92 6.21 6.32
C GLY A 63 14.39 5.94 6.59
N ALA A 64 14.66 4.82 7.25
CA ALA A 64 16.00 4.26 7.40
C ALA A 64 15.97 2.80 6.95
N ARG A 65 16.97 2.39 6.20
CA ARG A 65 17.17 1.03 5.73
C ARG A 65 18.59 0.60 6.07
N SER A 66 18.76 -0.58 6.65
CA SER A 66 20.06 -1.12 7.00
C SER A 66 20.08 -2.62 6.85
N ILE A 67 21.26 -3.18 6.66
CA ILE A 67 21.49 -4.61 6.63
C ILE A 67 22.62 -4.95 7.60
N ASP A 68 22.39 -5.98 8.43
CA ASP A 68 23.42 -6.54 9.29
C ASP A 68 24.12 -7.70 8.56
N MET A 69 25.34 -7.42 8.09
CA MET A 69 26.18 -8.42 7.40
C MET A 69 26.86 -9.37 8.39
N GLY A 70 26.91 -9.04 9.69
CA GLY A 70 27.60 -9.87 10.68
C GLY A 70 26.93 -11.22 10.95
N GLY A 71 25.64 -11.33 10.66
CA GLY A 71 24.89 -12.58 10.76
C GLY A 71 24.85 -13.43 9.49
N LEU A 72 25.48 -12.96 8.40
CA LEU A 72 25.49 -13.66 7.12
C LEU A 72 26.74 -14.51 6.95
N VAL A 73 26.57 -15.71 6.41
CA VAL A 73 27.66 -16.57 5.97
C VAL A 73 27.72 -16.54 4.44
N PHE A 74 28.83 -16.07 3.90
CA PHE A 74 29.03 -15.94 2.47
C PHE A 74 29.66 -17.18 1.87
N MET A 75 29.47 -17.41 0.58
CA MET A 75 29.97 -18.59 -0.13
C MET A 75 31.51 -18.70 -0.04
N ASP A 76 32.23 -17.57 -0.10
CA ASP A 76 33.67 -17.55 0.02
C ASP A 76 34.15 -18.00 1.41
N GLN A 77 33.40 -17.74 2.46
CA GLN A 77 33.70 -18.25 3.81
C GLN A 77 33.53 -19.75 3.89
N ILE A 78 32.49 -20.32 3.27
CA ILE A 78 32.23 -21.75 3.22
C ILE A 78 33.38 -22.45 2.43
N LEU A 79 33.77 -21.89 1.29
CA LEU A 79 34.85 -22.42 0.45
C LEU A 79 36.23 -22.32 1.11
N ARG A 80 36.42 -21.39 2.05
CA ARG A 80 37.66 -21.18 2.79
C ARG A 80 37.60 -21.76 4.20
N ASP A 81 36.88 -22.86 4.37
CA ASP A 81 36.81 -23.64 5.60
C ASP A 81 36.25 -22.83 6.82
N ASN A 82 35.17 -22.09 6.55
CA ASN A 82 34.51 -21.17 7.51
C ASN A 82 35.40 -20.01 7.97
N ALA A 83 36.12 -19.40 7.05
CA ALA A 83 36.94 -18.23 7.35
C ALA A 83 36.13 -17.16 8.10
N ALA A 84 36.72 -16.55 9.12
CA ALA A 84 36.06 -15.57 9.99
C ALA A 84 35.68 -14.26 9.25
N THR A 85 36.29 -13.99 8.11
CA THR A 85 36.04 -12.78 7.32
C THR A 85 35.75 -13.13 5.87
N SER A 86 34.73 -12.50 5.28
CA SER A 86 34.40 -12.59 3.85
C SER A 86 35.06 -11.45 3.07
N ILE A 87 35.38 -11.69 1.83
CA ILE A 87 35.81 -10.64 0.88
C ILE A 87 34.60 -9.71 0.55
N GLU A 88 33.39 -10.22 0.67
CA GLU A 88 32.15 -9.49 0.41
C GLU A 88 31.65 -8.68 1.62
N GLN A 89 32.31 -8.77 2.78
CA GLN A 89 31.87 -8.19 4.05
C GLN A 89 31.93 -6.65 4.08
N GLY A 90 32.42 -5.99 3.04
CA GLY A 90 32.55 -4.54 2.96
C GLY A 90 31.30 -3.76 2.51
N ILE A 91 30.21 -4.46 2.16
CA ILE A 91 29.03 -3.83 1.54
C ILE A 91 27.91 -3.54 2.57
N GLY A 92 28.15 -3.83 3.84
CA GLY A 92 27.20 -3.52 4.92
C GLY A 92 27.05 -2.01 5.13
N GLY A 93 25.86 -1.50 4.95
CA GLY A 93 25.59 -0.08 5.10
C GLY A 93 24.16 0.19 5.53
N GLY A 94 23.91 1.44 5.88
CA GLY A 94 22.58 1.96 6.10
C GLY A 94 22.36 3.20 5.25
N THR A 95 21.13 3.40 4.83
CA THR A 95 20.70 4.61 4.13
C THR A 95 19.52 5.24 4.85
N GLN A 96 19.48 6.56 4.83
CA GLN A 96 18.38 7.34 5.38
C GLN A 96 17.83 8.23 4.28
N TYR A 97 16.51 8.40 4.29
CA TYR A 97 15.87 9.18 3.25
C TYR A 97 14.60 9.85 3.77
N VAL A 98 14.24 10.94 3.10
CA VAL A 98 12.95 11.61 3.30
C VAL A 98 12.02 11.20 2.17
N ASP A 99 10.78 10.89 2.53
CA ASP A 99 9.75 10.47 1.59
C ASP A 99 8.51 11.35 1.73
N MET A 100 7.88 11.61 0.61
CA MET A 100 6.67 12.43 0.54
C MET A 100 5.61 11.73 -0.29
N GLY A 101 4.36 11.97 0.07
CA GLY A 101 3.23 11.52 -0.71
C GLY A 101 2.05 12.46 -0.61
N ALA A 102 1.20 12.43 -1.61
CA ALA A 102 -0.03 13.20 -1.65
C ALA A 102 -1.14 12.40 -2.34
N GLY A 103 -2.38 12.74 -2.02
CA GLY A 103 -3.51 12.10 -2.63
C GLY A 103 -4.81 12.84 -2.38
N PHE A 104 -5.84 12.41 -3.09
CA PHE A 104 -7.18 12.89 -2.86
C PHE A 104 -8.20 11.76 -2.97
N LEU A 105 -9.36 11.98 -2.38
CA LEU A 105 -10.50 11.08 -2.41
C LEU A 105 -11.79 11.89 -2.57
N LEU A 106 -12.45 11.72 -3.70
CA LEU A 106 -13.76 12.26 -3.97
C LEU A 106 -14.81 11.24 -3.53
N LEU A 107 -15.67 11.65 -2.62
CA LEU A 107 -16.70 10.80 -2.02
C LEU A 107 -18.08 11.34 -2.33
N SER A 108 -18.96 10.47 -2.79
CA SER A 108 -20.38 10.72 -2.89
C SER A 108 -21.15 9.58 -2.19
N ARG A 109 -22.47 9.68 -2.14
CA ARG A 109 -23.29 8.65 -1.49
C ARG A 109 -23.21 7.27 -2.17
N ARG A 110 -22.95 7.25 -3.48
CA ARG A 110 -22.99 6.03 -4.28
C ARG A 110 -21.68 5.72 -5.00
N VAL A 111 -20.85 6.72 -5.21
CA VAL A 111 -19.61 6.58 -5.97
C VAL A 111 -18.47 7.22 -5.22
N TRP A 112 -17.29 6.66 -5.38
CA TRP A 112 -16.04 7.25 -4.91
C TRP A 112 -14.95 7.08 -5.95
N PHE A 113 -14.01 8.00 -5.93
CA PHE A 113 -12.82 7.97 -6.74
C PHE A 113 -11.67 8.61 -5.96
N GLY A 114 -10.53 7.97 -5.94
CA GLY A 114 -9.33 8.49 -5.32
C GLY A 114 -8.09 8.22 -6.15
N ALA A 115 -7.10 9.09 -5.99
CA ALA A 115 -5.77 8.89 -6.54
C ALA A 115 -4.72 9.35 -5.54
N SER A 116 -3.56 8.71 -5.56
CA SER A 116 -2.41 9.08 -4.74
C SER A 116 -1.11 8.84 -5.48
N ALA A 117 -0.11 9.63 -5.10
CA ALA A 117 1.27 9.45 -5.50
C ALA A 117 2.13 9.41 -4.24
N ASN A 118 2.88 8.34 -4.06
CA ASN A 118 3.83 8.14 -2.98
C ASN A 118 5.25 8.12 -3.55
N HIS A 119 6.25 8.31 -2.70
CA HIS A 119 7.65 8.40 -3.11
C HIS A 119 7.90 9.53 -4.11
N LEU A 120 7.26 10.70 -3.87
CA LEU A 120 7.39 11.88 -4.72
C LEU A 120 8.83 12.41 -4.78
N THR A 121 9.59 12.16 -3.74
CA THR A 121 11.02 12.54 -3.64
C THR A 121 11.92 11.59 -4.42
N SER A 122 11.41 10.43 -4.86
CA SER A 122 12.20 9.34 -5.47
C SER A 122 13.52 9.10 -4.73
N PRO A 123 13.48 8.83 -3.40
CA PRO A 123 14.66 8.82 -2.59
C PRO A 123 15.61 7.68 -2.99
N ASN A 124 16.92 7.92 -2.79
CA ASN A 124 17.90 6.85 -2.92
C ASN A 124 17.80 5.93 -1.70
N ILE A 125 17.52 4.66 -1.93
CA ILE A 125 17.37 3.60 -0.92
C ILE A 125 18.50 2.57 -0.97
N SER A 126 19.54 2.83 -1.77
CA SER A 126 20.68 1.95 -1.93
C SER A 126 21.44 1.80 -0.61
N LEU A 127 21.84 0.57 -0.33
CA LEU A 127 22.75 0.25 0.77
C LEU A 127 24.23 0.35 0.34
N ASN A 128 24.47 0.46 -0.95
CA ASN A 128 25.81 0.65 -1.52
C ASN A 128 25.91 2.07 -2.13
N PRO A 129 26.80 2.94 -1.63
CA PRO A 129 26.97 4.29 -2.16
C PRO A 129 27.37 4.36 -3.64
N ASP A 130 28.10 3.32 -4.13
CA ASP A 130 28.60 3.29 -5.51
C ASP A 130 27.52 2.96 -6.54
N PHE A 131 26.41 2.37 -6.10
CA PHE A 131 25.31 1.98 -6.95
C PHE A 131 23.98 2.59 -6.45
N PRO A 132 23.66 3.82 -6.83
CA PRO A 132 22.43 4.47 -6.38
C PRO A 132 21.18 3.73 -6.88
N GLU A 133 20.24 3.46 -5.99
CA GLU A 133 18.94 2.85 -6.28
C GLU A 133 17.83 3.83 -5.91
N GLN A 134 17.21 4.44 -6.90
CA GLN A 134 16.09 5.35 -6.66
C GLN A 134 14.78 4.58 -6.49
N LEU A 135 14.08 4.86 -5.42
CA LEU A 135 12.73 4.32 -5.19
C LEU A 135 11.76 5.00 -6.16
N ALA A 136 11.27 4.23 -7.12
CA ALA A 136 10.34 4.76 -8.11
C ALA A 136 9.04 5.24 -7.46
N MET A 137 8.49 6.35 -7.98
CA MET A 137 7.20 6.88 -7.57
C MET A 137 6.11 5.81 -7.72
N LEU A 138 5.31 5.62 -6.66
CA LEU A 138 4.14 4.75 -6.66
C LEU A 138 2.89 5.59 -6.90
N MET A 139 2.32 5.46 -8.08
CA MET A 139 1.02 6.03 -8.42
C MET A 139 -0.08 5.00 -8.18
N SER A 140 -1.18 5.42 -7.58
CA SER A 140 -2.36 4.59 -7.46
C SER A 140 -3.63 5.38 -7.73
N ALA A 141 -4.61 4.71 -8.33
CA ALA A 141 -5.95 5.22 -8.51
C ALA A 141 -6.93 4.11 -8.13
N HIS A 142 -8.02 4.48 -7.48
CA HIS A 142 -9.05 3.52 -7.11
C HIS A 142 -10.43 4.18 -7.17
N GLY A 143 -11.42 3.36 -7.36
CA GLY A 143 -12.79 3.87 -7.39
C GLY A 143 -13.79 2.75 -7.27
N GLY A 144 -15.05 3.15 -7.16
CA GLY A 144 -16.12 2.19 -7.12
C GLY A 144 -17.49 2.84 -7.06
N ALA A 145 -18.48 1.98 -7.18
CA ALA A 145 -19.87 2.37 -7.13
C ALA A 145 -20.67 1.40 -6.27
N ARG A 146 -21.60 1.94 -5.49
CA ARG A 146 -22.61 1.18 -4.76
C ARG A 146 -23.93 1.26 -5.51
N ILE A 147 -24.41 0.14 -5.95
CA ILE A 147 -25.66 -0.05 -6.65
C ILE A 147 -26.66 -0.66 -5.67
N GLN A 148 -27.67 0.09 -5.32
CA GLN A 148 -28.71 -0.38 -4.41
C GLN A 148 -29.71 -1.23 -5.21
N LEU A 149 -29.75 -2.53 -4.94
CA LEU A 149 -30.62 -3.48 -5.63
C LEU A 149 -32.00 -3.56 -4.97
N VAL A 150 -32.04 -3.69 -3.64
CA VAL A 150 -33.30 -3.83 -2.89
C VAL A 150 -33.23 -2.97 -1.62
N ARG A 151 -34.30 -2.28 -1.34
CA ARG A 151 -34.51 -1.59 -0.08
C ARG A 151 -35.84 -2.04 0.51
N GLY A 152 -35.77 -2.81 1.57
CA GLY A 152 -36.97 -3.26 2.28
C GLY A 152 -37.64 -2.15 3.06
N PRO A 153 -38.91 -2.37 3.49
CA PRO A 153 -39.63 -1.45 4.33
C PRO A 153 -38.87 -1.18 5.64
N ARG A 154 -38.83 0.08 6.08
CA ARG A 154 -38.14 0.54 7.31
C ARG A 154 -36.65 0.25 7.38
N GLY A 155 -35.98 -0.02 6.21
CA GLY A 155 -34.53 -0.26 6.16
C GLY A 155 -34.05 -1.61 6.70
N ARG A 156 -34.96 -2.52 7.06
CA ARG A 156 -34.62 -3.83 7.65
C ARG A 156 -33.91 -4.80 6.73
N PHE A 157 -34.08 -4.66 5.42
CA PHE A 157 -33.42 -5.49 4.43
C PHE A 157 -32.78 -4.59 3.38
N ARG A 158 -31.49 -4.70 3.26
CA ARG A 158 -30.70 -3.95 2.27
C ARG A 158 -29.89 -4.95 1.45
N ARG A 159 -29.92 -4.80 0.16
CA ARG A 159 -29.07 -5.56 -0.77
C ARG A 159 -28.37 -4.55 -1.68
N ASP A 160 -27.08 -4.49 -1.57
CA ASP A 160 -26.25 -3.62 -2.38
C ASP A 160 -25.25 -4.47 -3.17
N LEU A 161 -25.01 -4.08 -4.40
CA LEU A 161 -23.87 -4.52 -5.17
C LEU A 161 -22.84 -3.38 -5.16
N ILE A 162 -21.63 -3.68 -4.72
CA ILE A 162 -20.53 -2.73 -4.69
C ILE A 162 -19.48 -3.21 -5.68
N VAL A 163 -19.23 -2.43 -6.72
CA VAL A 163 -18.16 -2.70 -7.69
C VAL A 163 -17.01 -1.76 -7.41
N SER A 164 -15.80 -2.30 -7.38
CA SER A 164 -14.59 -1.55 -7.04
C SER A 164 -13.44 -1.96 -7.94
N TRP A 165 -12.55 -1.01 -8.17
CA TRP A 165 -11.29 -1.25 -8.87
C TRP A 165 -10.16 -0.47 -8.23
N LYS A 166 -8.94 -0.95 -8.39
CA LYS A 166 -7.71 -0.31 -7.96
C LYS A 166 -6.62 -0.55 -9.00
N TYR A 167 -5.98 0.50 -9.43
CA TYR A 167 -4.81 0.46 -10.29
C TYR A 167 -3.61 1.00 -9.53
N MET A 168 -2.47 0.33 -9.66
CA MET A 168 -1.19 0.77 -9.09
C MET A 168 -0.11 0.66 -10.15
N GLN A 169 0.82 1.61 -10.14
CA GLN A 169 2.01 1.62 -10.98
C GLN A 169 3.22 2.09 -10.20
N GLN A 170 4.30 1.31 -10.24
CA GLN A 170 5.59 1.68 -9.67
C GLN A 170 6.72 1.26 -10.61
N GLY A 171 7.40 2.24 -11.16
CA GLY A 171 8.38 1.98 -12.22
C GLY A 171 7.75 1.29 -13.43
N GLN A 172 8.27 0.12 -13.76
CA GLN A 172 7.76 -0.71 -14.87
C GLN A 172 6.67 -1.71 -14.44
N ARG A 173 6.39 -1.79 -13.13
CA ARG A 173 5.38 -2.72 -12.60
C ARG A 173 4.05 -2.03 -12.50
N ASN A 174 3.02 -2.67 -13.01
CA ASN A 174 1.64 -2.24 -12.89
C ASN A 174 0.76 -3.39 -12.37
N GLN A 175 -0.33 -3.04 -11.72
CA GLN A 175 -1.29 -3.98 -11.17
C GLN A 175 -2.69 -3.37 -11.26
N LEU A 176 -3.64 -4.18 -11.72
CA LEU A 176 -5.05 -3.82 -11.71
C LEU A 176 -5.81 -4.87 -10.89
N ASP A 177 -6.51 -4.40 -9.87
CA ASP A 177 -7.43 -5.22 -9.07
C ASP A 177 -8.85 -4.76 -9.38
N VAL A 178 -9.74 -5.70 -9.71
CA VAL A 178 -11.17 -5.43 -9.92
C VAL A 178 -11.98 -6.39 -9.07
N GLY A 179 -12.98 -5.88 -8.38
CA GLY A 179 -13.77 -6.72 -7.50
C GLY A 179 -15.21 -6.26 -7.35
N ALA A 180 -16.01 -7.16 -6.85
CA ALA A 180 -17.40 -6.89 -6.51
C ALA A 180 -17.74 -7.50 -5.16
N TYR A 181 -18.59 -6.80 -4.40
CA TYR A 181 -19.17 -7.28 -3.15
C TYR A 181 -20.69 -7.29 -3.28
N TYR A 182 -21.30 -8.36 -2.81
CA TYR A 182 -22.72 -8.45 -2.61
C TYR A 182 -23.02 -8.37 -1.12
N ASP A 183 -23.65 -7.29 -0.72
CA ASP A 183 -23.97 -6.99 0.67
C ASP A 183 -25.45 -7.34 0.95
N LEU A 184 -25.67 -8.28 1.88
CA LEU A 184 -26.95 -8.86 2.26
C LEU A 184 -27.40 -8.42 3.67
N SER A 185 -27.03 -7.27 4.13
CA SER A 185 -27.28 -6.76 5.49
C SER A 185 -26.49 -7.45 6.60
N MET A 186 -26.56 -8.77 6.71
CA MET A 186 -25.84 -9.57 7.71
C MET A 186 -24.60 -10.26 7.12
N PHE A 187 -24.60 -10.51 5.84
CA PHE A 187 -23.51 -11.18 5.14
C PHE A 187 -23.00 -10.34 3.98
N THR A 188 -21.71 -10.32 3.80
CA THR A 188 -21.05 -9.72 2.65
C THR A 188 -20.25 -10.79 1.94
N LEU A 189 -20.51 -10.99 0.66
CA LEU A 189 -19.75 -11.87 -0.20
C LEU A 189 -18.99 -11.02 -1.20
N GLY A 190 -17.72 -11.29 -1.39
CA GLY A 190 -16.89 -10.55 -2.33
C GLY A 190 -16.02 -11.48 -3.18
N VAL A 191 -15.74 -11.02 -4.39
CA VAL A 191 -14.76 -11.64 -5.28
C VAL A 191 -13.87 -10.54 -5.85
N TRP A 192 -12.57 -10.79 -5.84
CA TRP A 192 -11.56 -9.92 -6.41
C TRP A 192 -10.68 -10.69 -7.38
N TYR A 193 -10.50 -10.10 -8.54
CA TYR A 193 -9.53 -10.50 -9.54
C TYR A 193 -8.33 -9.56 -9.49
N ARG A 194 -7.14 -10.11 -9.43
CA ARG A 194 -5.87 -9.39 -9.54
C ARG A 194 -5.17 -9.81 -10.82
N GLY A 195 -4.70 -8.84 -11.59
CA GLY A 195 -3.99 -9.06 -12.83
C GLY A 195 -4.23 -7.90 -13.79
N VAL A 196 -3.50 -7.86 -14.90
CA VAL A 196 -3.72 -6.90 -15.97
C VAL A 196 -4.38 -7.64 -17.15
N PRO A 197 -5.72 -7.64 -17.25
CA PRO A 197 -6.44 -8.47 -18.21
C PRO A 197 -6.15 -8.13 -19.69
N VAL A 198 -5.44 -7.02 -19.94
CA VAL A 198 -5.07 -6.56 -21.28
C VAL A 198 -3.68 -7.03 -21.70
N GLN A 199 -2.81 -7.37 -20.75
CA GLN A 199 -1.50 -7.94 -21.06
C GLN A 199 -1.63 -9.46 -21.17
N LYS A 200 -1.35 -9.96 -22.36
CA LYS A 200 -1.19 -11.41 -22.54
C LYS A 200 0.16 -11.81 -21.97
N ALA A 201 0.18 -12.79 -21.09
CA ALA A 201 1.40 -13.47 -20.72
C ALA A 201 2.11 -13.98 -21.98
N VAL A 202 3.42 -14.21 -21.90
CA VAL A 202 4.24 -14.70 -23.01
C VAL A 202 3.64 -15.94 -23.71
N ASN A 203 2.80 -16.68 -22.99
CA ASN A 203 2.11 -17.89 -23.48
C ASN A 203 0.70 -17.62 -24.07
N GLY A 204 0.30 -16.36 -24.25
CA GLY A 204 -1.02 -16.02 -24.80
C GLY A 204 -2.21 -16.17 -23.84
N SER A 205 -1.99 -16.62 -22.59
CA SER A 205 -2.99 -16.68 -21.54
C SER A 205 -3.24 -15.28 -20.92
N LEU A 206 -4.40 -15.08 -20.31
CA LEU A 206 -4.64 -13.89 -19.49
C LEU A 206 -3.68 -13.90 -18.30
N ASP A 207 -3.10 -12.74 -18.01
CA ASP A 207 -2.23 -12.54 -16.85
C ASP A 207 -3.09 -12.49 -15.59
N VAL A 208 -3.30 -13.64 -14.97
CA VAL A 208 -4.09 -13.79 -13.73
C VAL A 208 -3.13 -14.05 -12.58
N ASP A 209 -2.91 -13.03 -11.73
CA ASP A 209 -2.05 -13.17 -10.57
C ASP A 209 -2.77 -13.88 -9.42
N ALA A 210 -4.02 -13.50 -9.15
CA ALA A 210 -4.79 -14.09 -8.07
C ALA A 210 -6.30 -13.87 -8.22
N LEU A 211 -7.06 -14.81 -7.69
CA LEU A 211 -8.49 -14.68 -7.42
C LEU A 211 -8.71 -14.80 -5.91
N SER A 212 -9.36 -13.81 -5.31
CA SER A 212 -9.60 -13.79 -3.87
C SER A 212 -11.10 -13.77 -3.59
N PHE A 213 -11.52 -14.59 -2.63
CA PHE A 213 -12.88 -14.61 -2.13
C PHE A 213 -12.93 -13.98 -0.74
N VAL A 214 -13.90 -13.13 -0.51
CA VAL A 214 -14.11 -12.44 0.76
C VAL A 214 -15.47 -12.81 1.32
N PHE A 215 -15.48 -13.25 2.55
CA PHE A 215 -16.70 -13.48 3.31
C PHE A 215 -16.67 -12.60 4.55
N GLY A 216 -17.74 -11.84 4.77
CA GLY A 216 -17.92 -11.00 5.95
C GLY A 216 -19.24 -11.30 6.63
N PHE A 217 -19.23 -11.26 7.96
CA PHE A 217 -20.41 -11.30 8.79
C PHE A 217 -20.40 -10.06 9.68
N GLY A 218 -21.48 -9.30 9.67
CA GLY A 218 -21.62 -8.09 10.45
C GLY A 218 -23.06 -7.84 10.85
N ASN A 219 -23.20 -7.14 11.96
CA ASN A 219 -24.50 -6.76 12.50
C ASN A 219 -24.79 -5.29 12.19
#